data_b33929a38c4e94bfb8a8a1b297573784
#
_entry.id   b33929a38c4e94bfb8a8a1b297573784
#
_cell.length_a   1.000
_cell.length_b   1.000
_cell.length_c   1.000
_cell.angle_alpha   90.00
_cell.angle_beta   90.00
_cell.angle_gamma   90.00
#
_symmetry.space_group_name_H-M   'P 1'
#
loop_
_entity.id
_entity.type
_entity.pdbx_description
1 polymer ?
#
loop_
_entity_poly.entity_id
_entity_poly.type
_entity_poly.pdbx_seq_one_letter_code
_entity_poly.pdbx_strand_id
1 'polypeptide(L)'
;MSDADIYHHVAEHGLKRLTGNWATLPVVTSNQSDYGKDLDAGFVHFAVDYRGAPFMGINGRNPAVDVNGFYELNIFTPQNSGIGMGLTYAGEIAAFYRGKSFEGIDCRAPSIVASRQVEYAKGEFWLTPLLIPFRYAIHISIL
;
A
#
# COMPACT_ATOMS: atom_id res chain seq x y z
N MET A 1 14.56 -11.54 14.62
CA MET A 1 13.80 -10.52 13.88
C MET A 1 12.80 -9.90 14.82
N SER A 2 12.87 -8.60 15.04
CA SER A 2 11.93 -7.88 15.90
C SER A 2 10.63 -7.57 15.15
N ASP A 3 9.58 -7.19 15.90
CA ASP A 3 8.33 -6.75 15.29
C ASP A 3 8.56 -5.54 14.38
N ALA A 4 9.42 -4.61 14.80
CA ALA A 4 9.75 -3.45 13.98
C ALA A 4 10.37 -3.85 12.64
N ASP A 5 11.25 -4.84 12.64
CA ASP A 5 11.87 -5.34 11.40
C ASP A 5 10.84 -5.93 10.46
N ILE A 6 9.86 -6.65 10.99
CA ILE A 6 8.78 -7.24 10.21
C ILE A 6 7.94 -6.15 9.56
N TYR A 7 7.52 -5.16 10.33
CA TYR A 7 6.70 -4.07 9.81
C TYR A 7 7.45 -3.21 8.80
N HIS A 8 8.73 -2.93 9.07
CA HIS A 8 9.57 -2.19 8.12
C HIS A 8 9.73 -2.95 6.80
N HIS A 9 9.96 -4.24 6.87
CA HIS A 9 10.11 -5.08 5.67
C HIS A 9 8.86 -4.99 4.80
N VAL A 10 7.68 -5.19 5.40
CA VAL A 10 6.41 -5.16 4.68
C VAL A 10 6.15 -3.79 4.08
N ALA A 11 6.33 -2.73 4.85
CA ALA A 11 6.08 -1.37 4.38
C ALA A 11 7.05 -0.97 3.28
N GLU A 12 8.35 -1.23 3.46
CA GLU A 12 9.38 -0.86 2.51
C GLU A 12 9.18 -1.54 1.15
N HIS A 13 8.98 -2.85 1.16
CA HIS A 13 8.85 -3.59 -0.09
C HIS A 13 7.51 -3.35 -0.78
N GLY A 14 6.44 -3.10 0.00
CA GLY A 14 5.18 -2.67 -0.57
C GLY A 14 5.29 -1.33 -1.28
N LEU A 15 5.95 -0.37 -0.67
CA LEU A 15 6.18 0.95 -1.26
C LEU A 15 7.08 0.86 -2.49
N LYS A 16 8.16 0.10 -2.43
CA LYS A 16 9.07 -0.09 -3.58
C LYS A 16 8.37 -0.72 -4.77
N ARG A 17 7.43 -1.63 -4.51
CA ARG A 17 6.66 -2.25 -5.58
C ARG A 17 5.90 -1.21 -6.39
N LEU A 18 5.36 -0.19 -5.72
CA LEU A 18 4.69 0.91 -6.38
C LEU A 18 5.68 1.85 -7.06
N THR A 19 6.62 2.41 -6.30
CA THR A 19 7.52 3.45 -6.81
C THR A 19 8.49 2.95 -7.87
N GLY A 20 8.83 1.67 -7.84
CA GLY A 20 9.69 1.06 -8.85
C GLY A 20 9.00 0.75 -10.17
N ASN A 21 7.68 0.74 -10.22
CA ASN A 21 6.92 0.33 -11.40
C ASN A 21 5.99 1.42 -11.93
N TRP A 22 5.67 2.42 -11.13
CA TRP A 22 4.67 3.41 -11.49
C TRP A 22 5.14 4.80 -11.05
N ALA A 23 5.24 5.71 -11.98
CA ALA A 23 5.76 7.05 -11.73
C ALA A 23 4.83 8.16 -12.27
N THR A 24 3.58 7.82 -12.53
CA THR A 24 2.63 8.77 -13.16
C THR A 24 2.28 9.92 -12.22
N LEU A 25 2.12 9.64 -10.93
CA LEU A 25 1.85 10.65 -9.90
C LEU A 25 2.84 10.51 -8.76
N PRO A 26 3.08 11.60 -8.00
CA PRO A 26 3.88 11.51 -6.79
C PRO A 26 3.26 10.56 -5.77
N VAL A 27 4.08 9.83 -5.05
CA VAL A 27 3.66 8.96 -3.95
C VAL A 27 4.10 9.60 -2.64
N VAL A 28 3.16 9.82 -1.74
CA VAL A 28 3.43 10.39 -0.42
C VAL A 28 3.08 9.38 0.67
N THR A 29 3.77 9.47 1.78
CA THR A 29 3.53 8.63 2.94
C THR A 29 3.17 9.50 4.14
N SER A 30 2.61 8.88 5.17
CA SER A 30 2.16 9.61 6.37
C SER A 30 3.28 10.34 7.11
N ASN A 31 4.52 9.93 6.89
CA ASN A 31 5.68 10.51 7.58
C ASN A 31 6.31 11.70 6.85
N GLN A 32 5.82 12.02 5.67
CA GLN A 32 6.36 13.14 4.90
C GLN A 32 5.69 14.43 5.28
N SER A 33 6.49 15.44 5.61
CA SER A 33 5.99 16.74 6.02
C SER A 33 5.73 17.70 4.87
N ASP A 34 6.13 17.35 3.65
CA ASP A 34 6.04 18.22 2.48
C ASP A 34 4.80 17.92 1.64
N TYR A 35 3.64 18.08 2.23
CA TYR A 35 2.38 17.91 1.50
C TYR A 35 2.06 19.09 0.57
N GLY A 36 2.94 20.06 0.42
CA GLY A 36 2.60 21.27 -0.26
C GLY A 36 3.18 21.46 -1.64
N LYS A 37 4.02 20.56 -2.12
CA LYS A 37 4.73 20.78 -3.37
C LYS A 37 4.10 20.01 -4.52
N ASP A 38 3.46 20.74 -5.41
CA ASP A 38 3.02 20.26 -6.73
C ASP A 38 2.13 19.02 -6.69
N LEU A 39 1.22 18.96 -5.71
CA LEU A 39 0.24 17.90 -5.63
C LEU A 39 -1.05 18.25 -6.40
N ASP A 40 -1.09 19.39 -7.07
CA ASP A 40 -2.29 19.85 -7.76
C ASP A 40 -2.72 18.92 -8.90
N ALA A 41 -1.78 18.23 -9.52
CA ALA A 41 -2.07 17.27 -10.59
C ALA A 41 -2.52 15.92 -10.06
N GLY A 42 -2.56 15.76 -8.74
CA GLY A 42 -2.90 14.49 -8.10
C GLY A 42 -1.70 13.84 -7.43
N PHE A 43 -1.99 12.88 -6.60
CA PHE A 43 -0.97 12.11 -5.88
C PHE A 43 -1.56 10.83 -5.34
N VAL A 44 -0.69 9.92 -4.92
CA VAL A 44 -1.09 8.68 -4.24
C VAL A 44 -0.55 8.71 -2.82
N HIS A 45 -1.42 8.51 -1.85
CA HIS A 45 -1.04 8.35 -0.46
C HIS A 45 -0.93 6.87 -0.15
N PHE A 46 0.26 6.43 0.24
CA PHE A 46 0.54 5.04 0.59
C PHE A 46 0.55 4.86 2.10
N ALA A 47 -0.19 3.87 2.58
CA ALA A 47 -0.19 3.47 3.97
C ALA A 47 -0.31 1.96 4.08
N VAL A 48 0.03 1.43 5.24
CA VAL A 48 -0.11 0.00 5.53
C VAL A 48 -1.02 -0.14 6.74
N ASP A 49 -2.04 -0.98 6.61
CA ASP A 49 -2.94 -1.33 7.69
C ASP A 49 -2.68 -2.77 8.10
N TYR A 50 -2.02 -2.96 9.22
CA TYR A 50 -1.72 -4.29 9.74
C TYR A 50 -2.93 -4.83 10.52
N ARG A 51 -3.27 -6.08 10.27
CA ARG A 51 -4.38 -6.77 10.95
C ARG A 51 -3.82 -7.73 11.97
N GLY A 52 -3.83 -7.32 13.23
CA GLY A 52 -3.32 -8.08 14.34
C GLY A 52 -1.80 -7.97 14.50
N ALA A 53 -1.31 -8.56 15.57
CA ALA A 53 0.12 -8.63 15.85
C ALA A 53 0.77 -9.74 15.02
N PRO A 54 2.07 -9.64 14.74
CA PRO A 54 2.76 -10.74 14.10
C PRO A 54 2.67 -11.99 14.95
N PHE A 55 2.19 -13.06 14.33
CA PHE A 55 2.16 -14.35 15.01
C PHE A 55 3.49 -15.04 14.82
N MET A 56 4.18 -15.28 15.91
CA MET A 56 5.37 -16.12 15.89
C MET A 56 4.98 -17.46 16.49
N GLY A 57 4.68 -18.41 15.62
CA GLY A 57 4.37 -19.76 16.05
C GLY A 57 5.61 -20.39 16.65
N ILE A 58 5.57 -20.63 17.94
CA ILE A 58 6.61 -21.41 18.60
C ILE A 58 6.16 -22.86 18.53
N ASN A 59 6.48 -23.49 17.46
CA ASN A 59 6.34 -24.93 17.39
C ASN A 59 7.72 -25.57 17.53
N GLY A 60 8.38 -25.24 18.63
CA GLY A 60 9.64 -25.81 19.05
C GLY A 60 10.81 -25.67 18.09
N ARG A 61 10.66 -26.01 16.83
CA ARG A 61 11.78 -26.11 15.89
C ARG A 61 11.72 -25.14 14.72
N ASN A 62 10.54 -24.63 14.39
CA ASN A 62 10.38 -23.75 13.22
C ASN A 62 9.46 -22.59 13.56
N PRO A 63 9.98 -21.54 14.21
CA PRO A 63 9.16 -20.35 14.39
C PRO A 63 8.78 -19.77 13.05
N ALA A 64 7.52 -19.47 12.89
CA ALA A 64 6.99 -18.84 11.71
C ALA A 64 6.54 -17.43 12.05
N VAL A 65 6.83 -16.50 11.17
CA VAL A 65 6.25 -15.16 11.22
C VAL A 65 5.08 -15.14 10.26
N ASP A 66 3.93 -14.69 10.73
CA ASP A 66 2.73 -14.57 9.91
C ASP A 66 2.03 -13.26 10.26
N VAL A 67 2.05 -12.33 9.34
CA VAL A 67 1.37 -11.06 9.49
C VAL A 67 0.57 -10.78 8.24
N ASN A 68 -0.64 -10.25 8.39
CA ASN A 68 -1.48 -9.88 7.27
C ASN A 68 -2.03 -8.48 7.45
N GLY A 69 -2.62 -7.95 6.39
CA GLY A 69 -3.17 -6.62 6.40
C GLY A 69 -3.49 -6.16 5.00
N PHE A 70 -3.50 -4.84 4.84
CA PHE A 70 -3.78 -4.19 3.56
C PHE A 70 -2.76 -3.12 3.28
N TYR A 71 -2.32 -3.05 2.02
CA TYR A 71 -1.72 -1.83 1.50
C TYR A 71 -2.88 -0.92 1.09
N GLU A 72 -2.91 0.27 1.63
CA GLU A 72 -3.90 1.27 1.31
C GLU A 72 -3.28 2.30 0.39
N LEU A 73 -3.77 2.35 -0.84
CA LEU A 73 -3.31 3.33 -1.81
C LEU A 73 -4.48 4.25 -2.12
N ASN A 74 -4.44 5.43 -1.55
CA ASN A 74 -5.47 6.44 -1.76
C ASN A 74 -5.05 7.34 -2.92
N ILE A 75 -5.76 7.24 -4.02
CA ILE A 75 -5.43 7.95 -5.25
C ILE A 75 -6.25 9.23 -5.30
N PHE A 76 -5.56 10.36 -5.24
CA PHE A 76 -6.18 11.68 -5.32
C PHE A 76 -5.97 12.23 -6.73
N THR A 77 -7.07 12.53 -7.40
CA THR A 77 -7.02 13.13 -8.74
C THR A 77 -7.77 14.47 -8.72
N PRO A 78 -7.38 15.43 -9.60
CA PRO A 78 -8.03 16.73 -9.62
C PRO A 78 -9.53 16.63 -9.85
N GLN A 79 -10.29 17.51 -9.22
CA GLN A 79 -11.75 17.51 -9.31
C GLN A 79 -12.25 17.60 -10.75
N ASN A 80 -11.58 18.38 -11.57
CA ASN A 80 -11.99 18.58 -12.97
C ASN A 80 -11.62 17.42 -13.89
N SER A 81 -10.89 16.42 -13.42
CA SER A 81 -10.50 15.26 -14.23
C SER A 81 -11.58 14.18 -14.32
N GLY A 82 -12.59 14.27 -13.45
CA GLY A 82 -13.62 13.24 -13.36
C GLY A 82 -13.17 11.99 -12.63
N ILE A 83 -14.11 11.07 -12.43
CA ILE A 83 -13.85 9.84 -11.66
C ILE A 83 -13.06 8.81 -12.45
N GLY A 84 -13.09 8.89 -13.79
CA GLY A 84 -12.45 7.87 -14.65
C GLY A 84 -10.94 7.83 -14.51
N MET A 85 -10.30 8.96 -14.26
CA MET A 85 -8.84 9.02 -14.11
C MET A 85 -8.37 8.23 -12.89
N GLY A 86 -9.04 8.40 -11.76
CA GLY A 86 -8.69 7.67 -10.55
C GLY A 86 -8.88 6.17 -10.71
N LEU A 87 -9.94 5.74 -11.37
CA LEU A 87 -10.19 4.33 -11.65
C LEU A 87 -9.14 3.74 -12.58
N THR A 88 -8.71 4.50 -13.58
CA THR A 88 -7.65 4.07 -14.50
C THR A 88 -6.35 3.85 -13.75
N TYR A 89 -5.95 4.81 -12.92
CA TYR A 89 -4.74 4.69 -12.12
C TYR A 89 -4.82 3.55 -11.12
N ALA A 90 -5.99 3.36 -10.49
CA ALA A 90 -6.18 2.24 -9.57
C ALA A 90 -6.01 0.89 -10.28
N GLY A 91 -6.53 0.77 -11.48
CA GLY A 91 -6.36 -0.45 -12.28
C GLY A 91 -4.92 -0.71 -12.66
N GLU A 92 -4.19 0.33 -13.06
CA GLU A 92 -2.76 0.21 -13.38
C GLU A 92 -1.96 -0.23 -12.17
N ILE A 93 -2.18 0.41 -11.03
CA ILE A 93 -1.47 0.09 -9.78
C ILE A 93 -1.82 -1.32 -9.31
N ALA A 94 -3.11 -1.68 -9.36
CA ALA A 94 -3.56 -3.00 -8.93
C ALA A 94 -2.84 -4.12 -9.70
N ALA A 95 -2.51 -3.90 -10.96
CA ALA A 95 -1.83 -4.90 -11.78
C ALA A 95 -0.43 -5.25 -11.25
N PHE A 96 0.22 -4.34 -10.56
CA PHE A 96 1.55 -4.60 -9.99
C PHE A 96 1.50 -5.49 -8.75
N TYR A 97 0.35 -5.59 -8.11
CA TYR A 97 0.19 -6.34 -6.86
C TYR A 97 -0.64 -7.59 -7.00
N ARG A 98 -1.62 -7.60 -7.91
CA ARG A 98 -2.62 -8.67 -8.01
C ARG A 98 -1.97 -10.03 -8.21
N GLY A 99 -2.10 -10.90 -7.21
CA GLY A 99 -1.56 -12.24 -7.26
C GLY A 99 -0.04 -12.31 -7.32
N LYS A 100 0.64 -11.24 -6.95
CA LYS A 100 2.11 -11.17 -6.98
C LYS A 100 2.70 -11.52 -5.63
N SER A 101 3.86 -12.14 -5.68
CA SER A 101 4.66 -12.44 -4.49
C SER A 101 6.02 -11.77 -4.64
N PHE A 102 6.44 -11.05 -3.63
CA PHE A 102 7.74 -10.38 -3.61
C PHE A 102 8.25 -10.33 -2.18
N GLU A 103 9.51 -10.65 -1.99
CA GLU A 103 10.19 -10.60 -0.69
C GLU A 103 9.41 -11.29 0.45
N GLY A 104 8.78 -12.43 0.14
CA GLY A 104 7.98 -13.18 1.11
C GLY A 104 6.58 -12.63 1.32
N ILE A 105 6.21 -11.56 0.63
CA ILE A 105 4.90 -10.94 0.74
C ILE A 105 4.02 -11.43 -0.40
N ASP A 106 2.89 -12.02 -0.06
CA ASP A 106 1.90 -12.49 -1.03
C ASP A 106 0.74 -11.52 -1.07
N CYS A 107 0.48 -10.94 -2.23
CA CYS A 107 -0.65 -10.04 -2.44
C CYS A 107 -1.80 -10.75 -3.13
N ARG A 108 -3.00 -10.50 -2.63
CA ARG A 108 -4.23 -11.09 -3.17
C ARG A 108 -4.95 -10.08 -4.06
N ALA A 109 -6.18 -10.40 -4.45
CA ALA A 109 -6.94 -9.56 -5.35
C ALA A 109 -7.22 -8.18 -4.75
N PRO A 110 -6.78 -7.09 -5.38
CA PRO A 110 -7.08 -5.74 -4.93
C PRO A 110 -8.56 -5.41 -5.04
N SER A 111 -9.02 -4.52 -4.15
CA SER A 111 -10.37 -3.97 -4.19
C SER A 111 -10.30 -2.48 -4.46
N ILE A 112 -11.05 -2.03 -5.46
CA ILE A 112 -11.17 -0.60 -5.76
C ILE A 112 -12.48 -0.13 -5.16
N VAL A 113 -12.39 0.86 -4.26
CA VAL A 113 -13.57 1.46 -3.64
C VAL A 113 -14.06 2.62 -4.52
N ALA A 114 -15.37 2.86 -4.51
CA ALA A 114 -15.94 3.92 -5.33
C ALA A 114 -15.33 5.28 -5.01
N SER A 115 -15.04 6.05 -6.07
CA SER A 115 -14.47 7.38 -5.93
C SER A 115 -15.45 8.33 -5.27
N ARG A 116 -14.92 9.26 -4.48
CA ARG A 116 -15.71 10.30 -3.81
C ARG A 116 -14.93 11.61 -3.79
N GLN A 117 -15.67 12.70 -3.67
CA GLN A 117 -15.04 14.01 -3.53
C GLN A 117 -14.54 14.20 -2.09
N VAL A 118 -13.33 14.75 -1.97
CA VAL A 118 -12.73 15.06 -0.68
C VAL A 118 -12.00 16.39 -0.78
N GLU A 119 -11.86 17.08 0.36
CA GLU A 119 -10.96 18.21 0.48
C GLU A 119 -9.66 17.75 1.12
N TYR A 120 -8.56 18.18 0.55
CA TYR A 120 -7.25 17.86 1.09
C TYR A 120 -6.29 19.03 0.84
N ALA A 121 -5.66 19.52 1.91
CA ALA A 121 -4.65 20.58 1.83
C ALA A 121 -5.10 21.78 0.97
N LYS A 122 -6.32 22.30 1.18
CA LYS A 122 -6.92 23.44 0.46
C LYS A 122 -7.30 23.16 -0.99
N GLY A 123 -7.25 21.90 -1.43
CA GLY A 123 -7.69 21.51 -2.75
C GLY A 123 -8.85 20.55 -2.70
N GLU A 124 -9.65 20.51 -3.75
CA GLU A 124 -10.69 19.53 -3.93
C GLU A 124 -10.23 18.45 -4.88
N PHE A 125 -10.38 17.20 -4.47
CA PHE A 125 -9.93 16.04 -5.20
C PHE A 125 -11.01 14.98 -5.27
N TRP A 126 -10.90 14.12 -6.27
CA TRP A 126 -11.54 12.81 -6.24
C TRP A 126 -10.61 11.83 -5.55
N LEU A 127 -11.12 11.13 -4.56
CA LEU A 127 -10.38 10.09 -3.84
C LEU A 127 -10.86 8.74 -4.32
N THR A 128 -9.95 7.94 -4.84
CA THR A 128 -10.21 6.56 -5.23
C THR A 128 -9.37 5.64 -4.35
N PRO A 129 -9.95 5.03 -3.31
CA PRO A 129 -9.21 4.10 -2.46
C PRO A 129 -8.97 2.78 -3.17
N LEU A 130 -7.75 2.27 -3.06
CA LEU A 130 -7.35 0.96 -3.52
C LEU A 130 -6.80 0.18 -2.33
N LEU A 131 -7.40 -0.97 -2.04
CA LEU A 131 -6.99 -1.83 -0.95
C LEU A 131 -6.40 -3.11 -1.51
N ILE A 132 -5.19 -3.44 -1.07
CA ILE A 132 -4.49 -4.63 -1.55
C ILE A 132 -4.21 -5.53 -0.35
N PRO A 133 -4.93 -6.65 -0.20
CA PRO A 133 -4.66 -7.58 0.88
C PRO A 133 -3.29 -8.22 0.71
N PHE A 134 -2.55 -8.33 1.79
CA PHE A 134 -1.27 -9.01 1.77
C PHE A 134 -1.14 -9.97 2.95
N ARG A 135 -0.24 -10.91 2.77
CA ARG A 135 0.22 -11.80 3.84
C ARG A 135 1.74 -11.93 3.73
N TYR A 136 2.41 -11.71 4.84
CA TYR A 136 3.84 -11.95 4.95
C TYR A 136 4.05 -13.12 5.91
N ALA A 137 4.50 -14.23 5.36
CA ALA A 137 4.71 -15.45 6.16
C ALA A 137 6.08 -16.02 5.83
N ILE A 138 6.92 -16.14 6.83
CA ILE A 138 8.23 -16.74 6.68
C ILE A 138 8.48 -17.74 7.80
N HIS A 139 9.22 -18.77 7.49
CA HIS A 139 9.74 -19.70 8.47
C HIS A 139 11.17 -19.28 8.82
N ILE A 140 11.41 -19.10 10.11
CA ILE A 140 12.74 -18.80 10.60
C ILE A 140 13.36 -20.13 11.01
N SER A 141 14.39 -20.53 10.28
CA SER A 141 15.13 -21.73 10.65
C SER A 141 16.04 -21.41 11.82
N ILE A 142 15.84 -22.11 12.92
CA ILE A 142 16.76 -22.06 14.05
C ILE A 142 17.71 -23.24 13.91
N LEU A 143 18.93 -22.92 13.61
CA LEU A 143 20.00 -23.93 13.62
C LEU A 143 20.67 -23.99 14.99
#